data_98ea6246142b51c4847f27757d0dd43e
#
_entry.id   98ea6246142b51c4847f27757d0dd43e
#
_cell.length_a   1.000
_cell.length_b   1.000
_cell.length_c   1.000
_cell.angle_alpha   90.00
_cell.angle_beta   90.00
_cell.angle_gamma   90.00
#
_symmetry.space_group_name_H-M   'P 1'
#
loop_
_entity.id
_entity.type
_entity.pdbx_description
1 polymer ?
#
loop_
_entity_poly.entity_id
_entity_poly.type
_entity_poly.pdbx_seq_one_letter_code
_entity_poly.pdbx_strand_id
1 'polypeptide(L)'
;PMAEQLEMLRPGDVVTYCFRRRPHCIVDLKTRTVLPEIRSARERGILFDVGHGMGSFDFEVAEAAIADGFPPDTISTDFQHRHLDTHTKHSLLLVMAKLQAAGMPEMEVFRAVTDRPAKILRRENYLGGIIPGMCADLVAMNRTGDCQLTDVEGAERRGPRWEMTMGMQSDYSSLDD
;
A
#
# COMPACT_ATOMS: atom_id res chain seq x y z
N PRO A 1 -7.54 -21.03 -9.97
CA PRO A 1 -7.87 -19.68 -10.48
C PRO A 1 -8.01 -18.70 -9.32
N MET A 2 -7.78 -17.41 -9.54
CA MET A 2 -7.87 -16.38 -8.49
C MET A 2 -9.29 -16.30 -7.90
N ALA A 3 -10.32 -16.41 -8.73
CA ALA A 3 -11.71 -16.41 -8.27
C ALA A 3 -11.99 -17.45 -7.19
N GLU A 4 -11.55 -18.70 -7.36
CA GLU A 4 -11.72 -19.75 -6.36
C GLU A 4 -10.99 -19.46 -5.05
N GLN A 5 -9.79 -18.84 -5.13
CA GLN A 5 -9.05 -18.42 -3.93
C GLN A 5 -9.80 -17.32 -3.17
N LEU A 6 -10.38 -16.35 -3.91
CA LEU A 6 -11.17 -15.29 -3.30
C LEU A 6 -12.45 -15.79 -2.63
N GLU A 7 -13.08 -16.83 -3.16
CA GLU A 7 -14.27 -17.46 -2.54
C GLU A 7 -13.98 -18.08 -1.18
N MET A 8 -12.74 -18.49 -0.93
CA MET A 8 -12.34 -19.08 0.37
C MET A 8 -12.11 -18.03 1.46
N LEU A 9 -12.02 -16.74 1.09
CA LEU A 9 -11.74 -15.66 2.02
C LEU A 9 -13.02 -15.15 2.69
N ARG A 10 -12.84 -14.64 3.91
CA ARG A 10 -13.88 -14.07 4.77
C ARG A 10 -13.77 -12.55 4.82
N PRO A 11 -14.85 -11.82 5.16
CA PRO A 11 -14.79 -10.40 5.43
C PRO A 11 -13.67 -10.07 6.43
N GLY A 12 -12.80 -9.12 6.09
CA GLY A 12 -11.64 -8.72 6.87
C GLY A 12 -10.33 -9.44 6.52
N ASP A 13 -10.38 -10.52 5.73
CA ASP A 13 -9.16 -11.12 5.19
C ASP A 13 -8.49 -10.17 4.18
N VAL A 14 -7.15 -10.23 4.06
CA VAL A 14 -6.35 -9.32 3.24
C VAL A 14 -5.67 -10.09 2.10
N VAL A 15 -5.87 -9.62 0.88
CA VAL A 15 -5.12 -10.06 -0.30
C VAL A 15 -3.98 -9.10 -0.55
N THR A 16 -2.74 -9.55 -0.42
CA THR A 16 -1.55 -8.75 -0.74
C THR A 16 -1.10 -8.93 -2.19
N TYR A 17 -0.16 -8.10 -2.65
CA TYR A 17 0.34 -8.04 -4.03
C TYR A 17 -0.74 -7.65 -5.07
N CYS A 18 -1.67 -6.78 -4.67
CA CYS A 18 -2.80 -6.46 -5.53
C CYS A 18 -2.41 -5.78 -6.86
N PHE A 19 -1.27 -5.10 -6.94
CA PHE A 19 -0.82 -4.41 -8.15
C PHE A 19 0.29 -5.13 -8.93
N ARG A 20 0.40 -6.45 -8.78
CA ARG A 20 1.30 -7.22 -9.63
C ARG A 20 0.63 -7.62 -10.95
N ARG A 21 1.44 -7.68 -12.02
CA ARG A 21 0.96 -8.13 -13.33
C ARG A 21 0.78 -9.65 -13.41
N ARG A 22 1.68 -10.43 -12.82
CA ARG A 22 1.71 -11.90 -12.92
C ARG A 22 2.02 -12.54 -11.56
N PRO A 23 1.48 -13.73 -11.28
CA PRO A 23 0.63 -14.58 -12.14
C PRO A 23 -0.85 -14.17 -12.15
N HIS A 24 -1.32 -13.32 -11.23
CA HIS A 24 -2.73 -12.97 -11.05
C HIS A 24 -2.89 -11.44 -11.07
N CYS A 25 -3.21 -10.89 -12.22
CA CYS A 25 -3.53 -9.48 -12.37
C CYS A 25 -4.97 -9.22 -11.93
N ILE A 26 -5.21 -8.15 -11.19
CA ILE A 26 -6.57 -7.76 -10.74
C ILE A 26 -7.34 -6.94 -11.78
N VAL A 27 -6.69 -6.52 -12.86
CA VAL A 27 -7.30 -5.73 -13.93
C VAL A 27 -7.18 -6.43 -15.28
N ASP A 28 -8.15 -6.22 -16.15
CA ASP A 28 -7.98 -6.45 -17.58
C ASP A 28 -7.25 -5.23 -18.18
N LEU A 29 -5.99 -5.41 -18.57
CA LEU A 29 -5.17 -4.33 -19.12
C LEU A 29 -5.61 -3.84 -20.50
N LYS A 30 -6.46 -4.60 -21.23
CA LYS A 30 -7.02 -4.17 -22.52
C LYS A 30 -8.13 -3.15 -22.30
N THR A 31 -9.04 -3.44 -21.38
CA THR A 31 -10.15 -2.54 -21.03
C THR A 31 -9.77 -1.54 -19.95
N ARG A 32 -8.65 -1.75 -19.23
CA ARG A 32 -8.19 -0.99 -18.05
C ARG A 32 -9.22 -0.97 -16.92
N THR A 33 -9.94 -2.07 -16.76
CA THR A 33 -10.98 -2.22 -15.73
C THR A 33 -10.62 -3.34 -14.75
N VAL A 34 -11.01 -3.17 -13.50
CA VAL A 34 -10.88 -4.18 -12.45
C VAL A 34 -11.80 -5.35 -12.74
N LEU A 35 -11.28 -6.56 -12.59
CA LEU A 35 -12.03 -7.80 -12.86
C LEU A 35 -13.26 -7.91 -11.94
N PRO A 36 -14.40 -8.40 -12.47
CA PRO A 36 -15.66 -8.49 -11.70
C PRO A 36 -15.52 -9.28 -10.39
N GLU A 37 -14.78 -10.38 -10.38
CA GLU A 37 -14.53 -11.19 -9.19
C GLU A 37 -13.74 -10.44 -8.09
N ILE A 38 -12.86 -9.51 -8.49
CA ILE A 38 -12.12 -8.65 -7.56
C ILE A 38 -13.06 -7.64 -6.90
N ARG A 39 -13.94 -7.01 -7.69
CA ARG A 39 -14.95 -6.09 -7.15
C ARG A 39 -15.90 -6.81 -6.20
N SER A 40 -16.41 -7.97 -6.61
CA SER A 40 -17.27 -8.81 -5.78
C SER A 40 -16.58 -9.23 -4.46
N ALA A 41 -15.28 -9.55 -4.51
CA ALA A 41 -14.51 -9.85 -3.29
C ALA A 41 -14.46 -8.63 -2.35
N ARG A 42 -14.19 -7.42 -2.86
CA ARG A 42 -14.21 -6.19 -2.06
C ARG A 42 -15.60 -5.90 -1.46
N GLU A 43 -16.66 -6.10 -2.23
CA GLU A 43 -18.05 -5.93 -1.75
C GLU A 43 -18.38 -6.90 -0.61
N ARG A 44 -17.79 -8.09 -0.60
CA ARG A 44 -17.88 -9.04 0.53
C ARG A 44 -17.01 -8.65 1.74
N GLY A 45 -16.21 -7.59 1.64
CA GLY A 45 -15.36 -7.11 2.73
C GLY A 45 -13.93 -7.67 2.73
N ILE A 46 -13.47 -8.23 1.60
CA ILE A 46 -12.06 -8.59 1.43
C ILE A 46 -11.26 -7.31 1.17
N LEU A 47 -10.12 -7.19 1.83
CA LEU A 47 -9.22 -6.05 1.76
C LEU A 47 -8.05 -6.32 0.81
N PHE A 48 -7.50 -5.26 0.22
CA PHE A 48 -6.42 -5.37 -0.75
C PHE A 48 -5.22 -4.53 -0.33
N ASP A 49 -4.06 -5.19 -0.23
CA ASP A 49 -2.79 -4.61 0.17
C ASP A 49 -1.78 -4.60 -0.98
N VAL A 50 -0.92 -3.59 -1.01
CA VAL A 50 0.07 -3.44 -2.09
C VAL A 50 1.13 -4.53 -2.06
N GLY A 51 1.75 -4.82 -0.90
CA GLY A 51 2.80 -5.81 -0.79
C GLY A 51 3.89 -5.63 -1.82
N HIS A 52 4.60 -4.50 -1.84
CA HIS A 52 5.45 -4.10 -2.96
C HIS A 52 6.56 -5.11 -3.30
N GLY A 53 7.29 -5.63 -2.29
CA GLY A 53 8.31 -6.69 -2.40
C GLY A 53 9.39 -6.50 -3.48
N MET A 54 9.51 -5.33 -4.07
CA MET A 54 10.32 -4.95 -5.24
C MET A 54 10.00 -5.72 -6.54
N GLY A 55 9.29 -6.84 -6.47
CA GLY A 55 8.92 -7.67 -7.62
C GLY A 55 7.43 -7.76 -7.91
N SER A 56 6.60 -7.02 -7.17
CA SER A 56 5.14 -7.20 -7.19
C SER A 56 4.36 -5.90 -7.45
N PHE A 57 5.00 -4.89 -8.01
CA PHE A 57 4.34 -3.62 -8.32
C PHE A 57 4.55 -3.24 -9.80
N ASP A 58 3.45 -3.03 -10.47
CA ASP A 58 3.37 -2.64 -11.88
C ASP A 58 2.54 -1.35 -12.01
N PHE A 59 3.09 -0.33 -12.66
CA PHE A 59 2.43 0.97 -12.81
C PHE A 59 1.15 0.89 -13.64
N GLU A 60 1.14 0.13 -14.73
CA GLU A 60 -0.06 0.02 -15.57
C GLU A 60 -1.23 -0.61 -14.82
N VAL A 61 -0.93 -1.64 -13.99
CA VAL A 61 -1.94 -2.29 -13.15
C VAL A 61 -2.45 -1.32 -12.08
N ALA A 62 -1.55 -0.62 -11.38
CA ALA A 62 -1.91 0.32 -10.33
C ALA A 62 -2.72 1.51 -10.90
N GLU A 63 -2.26 2.12 -11.99
CA GLU A 63 -2.95 3.23 -12.67
C GLU A 63 -4.33 2.82 -13.16
N ALA A 64 -4.46 1.64 -13.77
CA ALA A 64 -5.75 1.14 -14.25
C ALA A 64 -6.72 0.89 -13.09
N ALA A 65 -6.27 0.23 -12.02
CA ALA A 65 -7.10 -0.05 -10.86
C ALA A 65 -7.54 1.24 -10.15
N ILE A 66 -6.62 2.18 -9.90
CA ILE A 66 -6.92 3.46 -9.22
C ILE A 66 -7.88 4.30 -10.05
N ALA A 67 -7.65 4.41 -11.36
CA ALA A 67 -8.52 5.16 -12.28
C ALA A 67 -9.93 4.56 -12.37
N ASP A 68 -10.06 3.23 -12.23
CA ASP A 68 -11.34 2.51 -12.20
C ASP A 68 -11.98 2.47 -10.79
N GLY A 69 -11.51 3.33 -9.87
CA GLY A 69 -12.08 3.47 -8.52
C GLY A 69 -11.73 2.34 -7.57
N PHE A 70 -10.59 1.67 -7.77
CA PHE A 70 -10.12 0.57 -6.94
C PHE A 70 -8.73 0.84 -6.36
N PRO A 71 -8.57 1.86 -5.47
CA PRO A 71 -7.33 2.06 -4.74
C PRO A 71 -7.11 0.90 -3.74
N PRO A 72 -5.87 0.66 -3.28
CA PRO A 72 -5.61 -0.33 -2.25
C PRO A 72 -6.15 0.13 -0.89
N ASP A 73 -6.48 -0.81 -0.02
CA ASP A 73 -6.88 -0.51 1.35
C ASP A 73 -5.67 -0.16 2.21
N THR A 74 -4.56 -0.90 2.04
CA THR A 74 -3.30 -0.65 2.73
C THR A 74 -2.11 -0.65 1.77
N ILE A 75 -1.02 -0.03 2.22
CA ILE A 75 0.26 0.01 1.53
C ILE A 75 1.31 -0.61 2.45
N SER A 76 1.88 -1.72 2.01
CA SER A 76 2.98 -2.38 2.71
C SER A 76 4.19 -2.56 1.79
N THR A 77 5.36 -2.76 2.40
CA THR A 77 6.62 -2.88 1.68
C THR A 77 6.97 -4.30 1.28
N ASP A 78 6.51 -5.30 2.03
CA ASP A 78 7.08 -6.66 1.97
C ASP A 78 8.60 -6.62 2.04
N PHE A 79 9.15 -5.87 3.02
CA PHE A 79 10.59 -5.71 3.18
C PHE A 79 11.20 -7.03 3.67
N GLN A 80 12.21 -7.51 2.95
CA GLN A 80 12.89 -8.77 3.25
C GLN A 80 14.40 -8.54 3.39
N HIS A 81 15.11 -9.45 4.05
CA HIS A 81 16.57 -9.38 4.24
C HIS A 81 17.34 -9.12 2.94
N ARG A 82 16.91 -9.74 1.83
CA ARG A 82 17.50 -9.55 0.49
C ARG A 82 17.45 -8.10 -0.03
N HIS A 83 16.63 -7.25 0.59
CA HIS A 83 16.49 -5.85 0.17
C HIS A 83 17.46 -4.90 0.87
N LEU A 84 18.23 -5.39 1.87
CA LEU A 84 19.16 -4.57 2.65
C LEU A 84 20.32 -4.02 1.80
N ASP A 85 20.82 -4.82 0.85
CA ASP A 85 22.02 -4.52 0.08
C ASP A 85 21.69 -4.11 -1.37
N THR A 86 20.46 -3.69 -1.65
CA THR A 86 20.08 -3.24 -2.99
C THR A 86 20.48 -1.79 -3.25
N HIS A 87 20.88 -1.47 -4.49
CA HIS A 87 21.22 -0.08 -4.89
C HIS A 87 20.03 0.88 -4.73
N THR A 88 18.80 0.40 -4.98
CA THR A 88 17.58 1.15 -4.71
C THR A 88 17.11 0.84 -3.31
N LYS A 89 17.12 1.85 -2.44
CA LYS A 89 16.63 1.71 -1.07
C LYS A 89 15.13 1.38 -1.10
N HIS A 90 14.79 0.16 -0.72
CA HIS A 90 13.41 -0.25 -0.54
C HIS A 90 12.89 0.30 0.78
N SER A 91 11.81 1.09 0.72
CA SER A 91 11.22 1.73 1.90
C SER A 91 9.73 1.99 1.70
N LEU A 92 9.00 2.20 2.80
CA LEU A 92 7.59 2.58 2.73
C LEU A 92 7.41 3.90 1.97
N LEU A 93 8.30 4.87 2.15
CA LEU A 93 8.26 6.15 1.44
C LEU A 93 8.37 5.98 -0.08
N LEU A 94 9.20 5.03 -0.54
CA LEU A 94 9.30 4.70 -1.97
C LEU A 94 7.96 4.15 -2.50
N VAL A 95 7.33 3.24 -1.75
CA VAL A 95 6.05 2.66 -2.16
C VAL A 95 4.96 3.71 -2.19
N MET A 96 4.87 4.56 -1.16
CA MET A 96 3.95 5.71 -1.11
C MET A 96 4.12 6.62 -2.33
N ALA A 97 5.38 6.97 -2.67
CA ALA A 97 5.68 7.78 -3.85
C ALA A 97 5.20 7.14 -5.16
N LYS A 98 5.36 5.83 -5.31
CA LYS A 98 4.86 5.09 -6.48
C LYS A 98 3.33 5.12 -6.58
N LEU A 99 2.61 5.01 -5.47
CA LEU A 99 1.15 5.10 -5.46
C LEU A 99 0.67 6.50 -5.84
N GLN A 100 1.35 7.56 -5.36
CA GLN A 100 1.07 8.93 -5.79
C GLN A 100 1.33 9.12 -7.29
N ALA A 101 2.47 8.60 -7.79
CA ALA A 101 2.79 8.64 -9.22
C ALA A 101 1.77 7.87 -10.08
N ALA A 102 1.16 6.80 -9.54
CA ALA A 102 0.09 6.04 -10.17
C ALA A 102 -1.30 6.71 -10.07
N GLY A 103 -1.40 7.91 -9.48
CA GLY A 103 -2.62 8.71 -9.40
C GLY A 103 -3.42 8.57 -8.11
N MET A 104 -2.91 7.88 -7.09
CA MET A 104 -3.56 7.86 -5.78
C MET A 104 -3.42 9.22 -5.08
N PRO A 105 -4.51 9.84 -4.60
CA PRO A 105 -4.45 11.12 -3.88
C PRO A 105 -3.55 11.01 -2.63
N GLU A 106 -2.76 12.05 -2.37
CA GLU A 106 -1.78 12.07 -1.28
C GLU A 106 -2.39 11.70 0.08
N MET A 107 -3.51 12.29 0.44
CA MET A 107 -4.19 11.98 1.70
C MET A 107 -4.65 10.52 1.79
N GLU A 108 -5.04 9.92 0.67
CA GLU A 108 -5.43 8.51 0.63
C GLU A 108 -4.21 7.58 0.79
N VAL A 109 -3.05 7.99 0.25
CA VAL A 109 -1.77 7.29 0.48
C VAL A 109 -1.40 7.33 1.96
N PHE A 110 -1.50 8.50 2.62
CA PHE A 110 -1.23 8.61 4.06
C PHE A 110 -2.21 7.76 4.88
N ARG A 111 -3.50 7.80 4.58
CA ARG A 111 -4.49 6.95 5.26
C ARG A 111 -4.20 5.46 5.11
N ALA A 112 -3.72 5.04 3.95
CA ALA A 112 -3.41 3.63 3.68
C ALA A 112 -2.19 3.10 4.46
N VAL A 113 -1.40 3.97 5.09
CA VAL A 113 -0.25 3.60 5.94
C VAL A 113 -0.44 4.00 7.41
N THR A 114 -1.57 4.61 7.78
CA THR A 114 -1.84 5.10 9.15
C THR A 114 -3.17 4.58 9.70
N ASP A 115 -4.26 5.32 9.48
CA ASP A 115 -5.56 5.02 10.10
C ASP A 115 -6.22 3.76 9.57
N ARG A 116 -6.04 3.41 8.29
CA ARG A 116 -6.62 2.18 7.73
C ARG A 116 -6.01 0.91 8.31
N PRO A 117 -4.66 0.73 8.32
CA PRO A 117 -4.08 -0.42 9.00
C PRO A 117 -4.40 -0.46 10.49
N ALA A 118 -4.48 0.69 11.19
CA ALA A 118 -4.90 0.73 12.59
C ALA A 118 -6.32 0.16 12.79
N LYS A 119 -7.28 0.54 11.93
CA LYS A 119 -8.64 0.01 11.95
C LYS A 119 -8.71 -1.49 11.65
N ILE A 120 -7.96 -1.95 10.66
CA ILE A 120 -7.89 -3.38 10.29
C ILE A 120 -7.37 -4.21 11.47
N LEU A 121 -6.38 -3.68 12.20
CA LEU A 121 -5.81 -4.30 13.39
C LEU A 121 -6.66 -4.10 14.66
N ARG A 122 -7.78 -3.35 14.57
CA ARG A 122 -8.62 -2.95 15.70
C ARG A 122 -7.85 -2.18 16.78
N ARG A 123 -6.95 -1.31 16.35
CA ARG A 123 -6.09 -0.48 17.20
C ARG A 123 -6.31 1.02 16.97
N GLU A 124 -7.38 1.41 16.31
CA GLU A 124 -7.72 2.79 15.96
C GLU A 124 -7.90 3.72 17.17
N ASN A 125 -8.11 3.17 18.36
CA ASN A 125 -8.18 3.94 19.60
C ASN A 125 -6.80 4.38 20.12
N TYR A 126 -5.73 3.74 19.61
CA TYR A 126 -4.35 3.95 20.09
C TYR A 126 -3.39 4.39 18.98
N LEU A 127 -3.67 4.01 17.73
CA LEU A 127 -2.76 4.17 16.58
C LEU A 127 -3.47 4.80 15.38
N GLY A 128 -2.68 5.34 14.46
CA GLY A 128 -3.14 5.80 13.15
C GLY A 128 -3.63 7.23 13.09
N GLY A 129 -3.61 7.96 14.20
CA GLY A 129 -4.01 9.37 14.28
C GLY A 129 -3.09 10.20 15.16
N ILE A 130 -3.16 11.52 15.00
CA ILE A 130 -2.48 12.51 15.86
C ILE A 130 -3.55 13.15 16.75
N ILE A 131 -3.94 12.42 17.80
CA ILE A 131 -5.00 12.83 18.74
C ILE A 131 -4.45 12.70 20.17
N PRO A 132 -4.69 13.69 21.06
CA PRO A 132 -4.28 13.58 22.46
C PRO A 132 -4.80 12.29 23.09
N GLY A 133 -3.92 11.53 23.75
CA GLY A 133 -4.24 10.24 24.36
C GLY A 133 -3.92 9.02 23.50
N MET A 134 -3.60 9.20 22.23
CA MET A 134 -3.04 8.12 21.37
C MET A 134 -1.54 7.94 21.55
N CYS A 135 -1.01 6.82 21.09
CA CYS A 135 0.43 6.58 21.04
C CYS A 135 1.13 7.63 20.19
N ALA A 136 2.28 8.12 20.68
CA ALA A 136 3.06 9.13 20.00
C ALA A 136 4.04 8.51 18.96
N ASP A 137 3.54 7.59 18.13
CA ASP A 137 4.28 7.06 16.99
C ASP A 137 4.18 8.05 15.84
N LEU A 138 5.16 8.90 15.73
CA LEU A 138 5.16 10.02 14.81
C LEU A 138 6.34 9.96 13.85
N VAL A 139 6.08 10.26 12.60
CA VAL A 139 7.12 10.40 11.58
C VAL A 139 6.96 11.77 10.92
N ALA A 140 8.02 12.57 11.00
CA ALA A 140 8.10 13.82 10.24
C ALA A 140 8.80 13.56 8.90
N MET A 141 8.17 14.01 7.82
CA MET A 141 8.66 13.82 6.45
C MET A 141 8.62 15.13 5.69
N ASN A 142 9.59 15.30 4.78
CA ASN A 142 9.62 16.40 3.84
C ASN A 142 9.54 15.88 2.41
N ARG A 143 8.81 16.61 1.55
CA ARG A 143 8.92 16.45 0.10
C ARG A 143 10.10 17.28 -0.39
N THR A 144 11.17 16.59 -0.83
CA THR A 144 12.43 17.25 -1.27
C THR A 144 12.53 17.42 -2.79
N GLY A 145 11.41 17.31 -3.48
CA GLY A 145 11.29 17.43 -4.93
C GLY A 145 10.62 16.22 -5.55
N ASP A 146 10.95 15.92 -6.80
CA ASP A 146 10.49 14.75 -7.53
C ASP A 146 11.66 13.86 -7.92
N CYS A 147 11.40 12.57 -8.07
CA CYS A 147 12.37 11.60 -8.53
C CYS A 147 11.76 10.66 -9.57
N GLN A 148 12.63 9.96 -10.29
CA GLN A 148 12.24 8.88 -11.18
C GLN A 148 11.99 7.61 -10.36
N LEU A 149 10.87 6.97 -10.64
CA LEU A 149 10.38 5.77 -9.97
C LEU A 149 10.21 4.69 -11.04
N THR A 150 10.77 3.52 -10.82
CA THR A 150 10.74 2.40 -11.77
C THR A 150 9.99 1.22 -11.16
N ASP A 151 9.14 0.54 -11.91
CA ASP A 151 8.45 -0.68 -11.50
C ASP A 151 9.22 -1.96 -11.90
N VAL A 152 8.58 -3.12 -11.69
CA VAL A 152 9.18 -4.42 -11.97
C VAL A 152 9.33 -4.71 -13.48
N GLU A 153 8.50 -4.11 -14.32
CA GLU A 153 8.54 -4.25 -15.78
C GLU A 153 9.47 -3.20 -16.44
N GLY A 154 10.09 -2.34 -15.63
CA GLY A 154 10.96 -1.26 -16.10
C GLY A 154 10.22 0.00 -16.54
N ALA A 155 8.90 0.09 -16.30
CA ALA A 155 8.16 1.30 -16.59
C ALA A 155 8.52 2.41 -15.57
N GLU A 156 8.69 3.62 -16.09
CA GLU A 156 9.14 4.76 -15.32
C GLU A 156 8.04 5.80 -15.14
N ARG A 157 7.97 6.37 -13.94
CA ARG A 157 7.09 7.50 -13.61
C ARG A 157 7.84 8.54 -12.81
N ARG A 158 7.40 9.77 -12.89
CA ARG A 158 7.88 10.84 -12.05
C ARG A 158 6.94 11.02 -10.87
N GLY A 159 7.48 11.02 -9.66
CA GLY A 159 6.70 11.16 -8.43
C GLY A 159 7.48 11.82 -7.31
N PRO A 160 6.84 12.11 -6.18
CA PRO A 160 7.45 12.84 -5.08
C PRO A 160 8.62 12.07 -4.48
N ARG A 161 9.66 12.80 -4.12
CA ARG A 161 10.74 12.30 -3.25
C ARG A 161 10.41 12.65 -1.82
N TRP A 162 10.14 11.64 -1.01
CA TRP A 162 9.92 11.78 0.42
C TRP A 162 11.17 11.41 1.21
N GLU A 163 11.50 12.21 2.20
CA GLU A 163 12.60 11.95 3.12
C GLU A 163 12.11 12.08 4.56
N MET A 164 12.39 11.07 5.37
CA MET A 164 12.12 11.10 6.80
C MET A 164 13.15 12.00 7.48
N THR A 165 12.68 12.97 8.26
CA THR A 165 13.54 13.88 9.03
C THR A 165 13.59 13.51 10.50
N MET A 166 12.54 12.90 11.03
CA MET A 166 12.46 12.45 12.42
C MET A 166 11.44 11.32 12.53
N GLY A 167 11.72 10.39 13.42
CA GLY A 167 10.77 9.37 13.87
C GLY A 167 10.77 9.28 15.39
N MET A 168 9.58 9.06 15.98
CA MET A 168 9.39 8.82 17.40
C MET A 168 8.48 7.61 17.56
N GLN A 169 8.78 6.76 18.52
CA GLN A 169 8.00 5.58 18.84
C GLN A 169 7.63 5.57 20.30
N SER A 170 6.39 5.22 20.61
CA SER A 170 5.91 5.03 21.98
C SER A 170 6.45 3.74 22.60
N ASP A 171 6.53 3.72 23.92
CA ASP A 171 6.73 2.48 24.68
C ASP A 171 5.36 1.77 24.81
N TYR A 172 5.28 0.56 24.29
CA TYR A 172 4.06 -0.26 24.31
C TYR A 172 3.95 -1.18 25.52
N SER A 173 4.89 -1.16 26.45
CA SER A 173 4.92 -2.06 27.61
C SER A 173 3.68 -1.98 28.51
N SER A 174 2.89 -0.93 28.39
CA SER A 174 1.67 -0.67 29.19
C SER A 174 0.35 -0.90 28.44
N LEU A 175 0.37 -1.38 27.20
CA LEU A 175 -0.85 -1.55 26.38
C LEU A 175 -1.44 -2.97 26.43
N ASP A 176 -0.77 -3.91 27.09
CA ASP A 176 -1.20 -5.32 27.20
C ASP A 176 -1.97 -5.63 28.51
N ASP A 177 -2.36 -4.62 29.30
CA ASP A 177 -3.17 -4.74 30.53
C ASP A 177 -4.66 -4.53 30.30
#